data_41b72a1bf4ab31326aacb4d1ecdae339
#
_entry.id   41b72a1bf4ab31326aacb4d1ecdae339
#
_cell.length_a   1.000
_cell.length_b   1.000
_cell.length_c   1.000
_cell.angle_alpha   90.00
_cell.angle_beta   90.00
_cell.angle_gamma   90.00
#
_symmetry.space_group_name_H-M   'P 1'
#
loop_
_entity.id
_entity.type
_entity.pdbx_description
1 polymer ?
#
loop_
_entity_poly.entity_id
_entity_poly.type
_entity_poly.pdbx_seq_one_letter_code
_entity_poly.pdbx_strand_id
1 'polypeptide(L)'
;MTSSEAIEGRAPGLRERKKAKTRAAIQQEAMRLFRERGYDGATVEEIAEAADVSPSTFFRYFPTKEDVILRDDYDELLLEVFLAQPPDLTPLQAARAALHSIGDVAGALSPEERELERVRMALTFSVPEVRARWINELVRAFRTLAEAVAARAGRPADDVRVRTFVGAVIGVMLVAMEPLVEDPAREWTEFLPDIDEALGYLEQGLPL
;
A
#
# COMPACT_ATOMS: atom_id res chain seq x y z
N MET A 1 -28.74 13.51 27.03
CA MET A 1 -29.03 12.25 26.32
C MET A 1 -28.03 12.16 25.16
N THR A 2 -27.15 11.26 25.31
CA THR A 2 -25.83 11.10 24.67
C THR A 2 -25.94 10.53 23.27
N SER A 3 -25.44 11.28 22.27
CA SER A 3 -25.27 10.80 20.89
C SER A 3 -23.95 10.03 20.76
N SER A 4 -23.87 8.90 21.47
CA SER A 4 -22.67 8.03 21.48
C SER A 4 -22.91 6.68 20.79
N GLU A 5 -23.79 6.60 19.78
CA GLU A 5 -24.23 5.31 19.18
C GLU A 5 -24.13 5.26 17.65
N ALA A 6 -23.13 5.85 17.03
CA ALA A 6 -23.09 5.86 15.57
C ALA A 6 -21.73 5.51 14.93
N ILE A 7 -20.84 4.74 15.58
CA ILE A 7 -19.71 4.10 14.88
C ILE A 7 -19.49 2.68 15.47
N GLU A 8 -20.51 1.85 15.44
CA GLU A 8 -20.30 0.40 15.46
C GLU A 8 -20.05 -0.04 14.01
N GLY A 9 -18.78 -0.16 13.62
CA GLY A 9 -18.35 -0.79 12.39
C GLY A 9 -18.94 -2.21 12.33
N ARG A 10 -19.94 -2.41 11.48
CA ARG A 10 -20.60 -3.69 11.27
C ARG A 10 -19.54 -4.72 10.92
N ALA A 11 -19.31 -5.69 11.80
CA ALA A 11 -18.35 -6.78 11.57
C ALA A 11 -18.56 -7.37 10.16
N PRO A 12 -17.51 -7.55 9.34
CA PRO A 12 -17.63 -8.00 7.96
C PRO A 12 -18.45 -9.29 7.91
N GLY A 13 -19.43 -9.33 7.00
CA GLY A 13 -20.34 -10.46 6.85
C GLY A 13 -19.60 -11.74 6.50
N LEU A 14 -20.21 -12.91 6.71
CA LEU A 14 -19.61 -14.22 6.41
C LEU A 14 -19.06 -14.30 4.97
N ARG A 15 -19.74 -13.67 4.02
CA ARG A 15 -19.33 -13.62 2.61
C ARG A 15 -18.02 -12.83 2.44
N GLU A 16 -17.90 -11.67 3.08
CA GLU A 16 -16.69 -10.84 3.03
C GLU A 16 -15.51 -11.53 3.71
N ARG A 17 -15.73 -12.18 4.86
CA ARG A 17 -14.68 -12.97 5.53
C ARG A 17 -14.18 -14.12 4.63
N LYS A 18 -15.10 -14.85 3.95
CA LYS A 18 -14.72 -15.90 3.00
C LYS A 18 -13.94 -15.34 1.82
N LYS A 19 -14.35 -14.18 1.29
CA LYS A 19 -13.66 -13.49 0.21
C LYS A 19 -12.24 -13.09 0.62
N ALA A 20 -12.08 -12.46 1.79
CA ALA A 20 -10.77 -12.09 2.34
C ALA A 20 -9.88 -13.33 2.55
N LYS A 21 -10.41 -14.41 3.13
CA LYS A 21 -9.67 -15.65 3.34
C LYS A 21 -9.17 -16.28 2.03
N THR A 22 -10.02 -16.33 1.00
CA THR A 22 -9.63 -16.86 -0.32
C THR A 22 -8.55 -16.00 -0.96
N ARG A 23 -8.70 -14.67 -0.88
CA ARG A 23 -7.70 -13.71 -1.40
C ARG A 23 -6.35 -13.91 -0.72
N ALA A 24 -6.33 -13.97 0.62
CA ALA A 24 -5.11 -14.18 1.39
C ALA A 24 -4.43 -15.53 1.06
N ALA A 25 -5.21 -16.62 0.90
CA ALA A 25 -4.66 -17.90 0.50
C ALA A 25 -3.99 -17.84 -0.88
N ILE A 26 -4.62 -17.20 -1.88
CA ILE A 26 -4.02 -17.03 -3.20
C ILE A 26 -2.71 -16.22 -3.11
N GLN A 27 -2.68 -15.12 -2.38
CA GLN A 27 -1.47 -14.30 -2.20
C GLN A 27 -0.35 -15.07 -1.51
N GLN A 28 -0.66 -15.78 -0.43
CA GLN A 28 0.32 -16.57 0.32
C GLN A 28 0.99 -17.62 -0.56
N GLU A 29 0.18 -18.38 -1.33
CA GLU A 29 0.71 -19.42 -2.21
C GLU A 29 1.48 -18.82 -3.40
N ALA A 30 1.04 -17.69 -3.94
CA ALA A 30 1.75 -16.97 -4.98
C ALA A 30 3.14 -16.52 -4.49
N MET A 31 3.22 -15.87 -3.33
CA MET A 31 4.49 -15.42 -2.76
C MET A 31 5.42 -16.58 -2.46
N ARG A 32 4.88 -17.70 -1.94
CA ARG A 32 5.67 -18.92 -1.72
C ARG A 32 6.26 -19.46 -3.02
N LEU A 33 5.45 -19.58 -4.07
CA LEU A 33 5.89 -20.10 -5.37
C LEU A 33 6.89 -19.16 -6.06
N PHE A 34 6.66 -17.85 -5.99
CA PHE A 34 7.60 -16.85 -6.53
C PHE A 34 8.96 -16.90 -5.81
N ARG A 35 8.96 -17.11 -4.49
CA ARG A 35 10.20 -17.27 -3.72
C ARG A 35 10.95 -18.54 -4.13
N GLU A 36 10.23 -19.66 -4.34
CA GLU A 36 10.82 -20.96 -4.65
C GLU A 36 11.32 -21.08 -6.08
N ARG A 37 10.63 -20.47 -7.05
CA ARG A 37 10.83 -20.71 -8.50
C ARG A 37 11.09 -19.44 -9.30
N GLY A 38 11.09 -18.28 -8.66
CA GLY A 38 11.10 -16.98 -9.32
C GLY A 38 9.74 -16.58 -9.91
N TYR A 39 9.62 -15.33 -10.31
CA TYR A 39 8.39 -14.80 -10.87
C TYR A 39 7.96 -15.56 -12.14
N ASP A 40 8.87 -15.75 -13.09
CA ASP A 40 8.58 -16.41 -14.37
C ASP A 40 8.32 -17.91 -14.21
N GLY A 41 8.94 -18.54 -13.21
CA GLY A 41 8.84 -19.97 -12.94
C GLY A 41 7.54 -20.43 -12.28
N ALA A 42 6.64 -19.52 -11.89
CA ALA A 42 5.34 -19.86 -11.29
C ALA A 42 4.19 -19.41 -12.20
N THR A 43 3.31 -20.33 -12.59
CA THR A 43 2.14 -20.03 -13.42
C THR A 43 0.91 -19.75 -12.56
N VAL A 44 -0.08 -19.07 -13.16
CA VAL A 44 -1.38 -18.81 -12.50
C VAL A 44 -2.11 -20.11 -12.17
N GLU A 45 -1.97 -21.12 -13.04
CA GLU A 45 -2.55 -22.45 -12.84
C GLU A 45 -1.98 -23.13 -11.60
N GLU A 46 -0.66 -23.09 -11.42
CA GLU A 46 0.03 -23.67 -10.25
C GLU A 46 -0.31 -22.91 -8.97
N ILE A 47 -0.41 -21.57 -9.03
CA ILE A 47 -0.83 -20.75 -7.88
C ILE A 47 -2.27 -21.09 -7.49
N ALA A 48 -3.17 -21.20 -8.45
CA ALA A 48 -4.56 -21.53 -8.21
C ALA A 48 -4.72 -22.93 -7.61
N GLU A 49 -3.98 -23.92 -8.13
CA GLU A 49 -3.95 -25.30 -7.60
C GLU A 49 -3.44 -25.31 -6.15
N ALA A 50 -2.33 -24.63 -5.86
CA ALA A 50 -1.76 -24.54 -4.53
C ALA A 50 -2.70 -23.87 -3.51
N ALA A 51 -3.49 -22.90 -3.95
CA ALA A 51 -4.49 -22.19 -3.14
C ALA A 51 -5.86 -22.91 -3.07
N ASP A 52 -5.98 -24.12 -3.63
CA ASP A 52 -7.24 -24.88 -3.71
C ASP A 52 -8.39 -24.09 -4.36
N VAL A 53 -8.08 -23.40 -5.45
CA VAL A 53 -9.07 -22.66 -6.25
C VAL A 53 -8.92 -22.95 -7.74
N SER A 54 -9.95 -22.66 -8.52
CA SER A 54 -9.82 -22.71 -9.97
C SER A 54 -9.07 -21.49 -10.53
N PRO A 55 -8.43 -21.58 -11.72
CA PRO A 55 -7.86 -20.42 -12.40
C PRO A 55 -8.87 -19.29 -12.63
N SER A 56 -10.13 -19.62 -12.93
CA SER A 56 -11.19 -18.61 -13.06
C SER A 56 -11.51 -17.92 -11.73
N THR A 57 -11.33 -18.63 -10.59
CA THR A 57 -11.43 -18.02 -9.27
C THR A 57 -10.26 -17.10 -9.02
N PHE A 58 -9.04 -17.50 -9.36
CA PHE A 58 -7.86 -16.61 -9.28
C PHE A 58 -8.13 -15.30 -10.02
N PHE A 59 -8.49 -15.34 -11.30
CA PHE A 59 -8.73 -14.13 -12.11
C PHE A 59 -9.90 -13.27 -11.63
N ARG A 60 -10.84 -13.82 -10.88
CA ARG A 60 -11.89 -13.03 -10.21
C ARG A 60 -11.35 -12.17 -9.06
N TYR A 61 -10.29 -12.61 -8.36
CA TYR A 61 -9.64 -11.88 -7.28
C TYR A 61 -8.49 -11.00 -7.76
N PHE A 62 -7.73 -11.49 -8.72
CA PHE A 62 -6.54 -10.86 -9.27
C PHE A 62 -6.61 -10.93 -10.80
N PRO A 63 -6.97 -9.82 -11.47
CA PRO A 63 -7.11 -9.79 -12.94
C PRO A 63 -5.86 -10.21 -13.68
N THR A 64 -4.67 -9.99 -13.11
CA THR A 64 -3.39 -10.39 -13.67
C THR A 64 -2.49 -11.04 -12.60
N LYS A 65 -1.38 -11.64 -13.03
CA LYS A 65 -0.38 -12.22 -12.13
C LYS A 65 0.35 -11.13 -11.31
N GLU A 66 0.55 -9.97 -11.92
CA GLU A 66 1.12 -8.80 -11.25
C GLU A 66 0.24 -8.29 -10.11
N ASP A 67 -1.08 -8.33 -10.31
CA ASP A 67 -2.02 -7.83 -9.29
C ASP A 67 -1.95 -8.63 -7.98
N VAL A 68 -1.51 -9.90 -8.01
CA VAL A 68 -1.34 -10.68 -6.79
C VAL A 68 -0.16 -10.19 -5.93
N ILE A 69 0.84 -9.57 -6.57
CA ILE A 69 1.98 -8.96 -5.91
C ILE A 69 1.62 -7.57 -5.38
N LEU A 70 1.00 -6.75 -6.23
CA LEU A 70 0.79 -5.32 -5.96
C LEU A 70 -0.36 -5.03 -5.02
N ARG A 71 -1.33 -5.94 -4.90
CA ARG A 71 -2.48 -5.70 -4.06
C ARG A 71 -2.16 -6.00 -2.61
N ASP A 72 -1.93 -4.95 -1.85
CA ASP A 72 -1.80 -5.01 -0.40
C ASP A 72 -2.93 -4.22 0.29
N ASP A 73 -3.01 -4.38 1.59
CA ASP A 73 -3.99 -3.69 2.42
C ASP A 73 -3.39 -2.39 3.03
N TYR A 74 -2.09 -2.10 2.80
CA TYR A 74 -1.42 -0.92 3.35
C TYR A 74 -1.88 0.38 2.74
N ASP A 75 -2.17 0.42 1.43
CA ASP A 75 -2.66 1.61 0.76
C ASP A 75 -4.04 2.03 1.29
N GLU A 76 -4.95 1.06 1.47
CA GLU A 76 -6.26 1.29 2.06
C GLU A 76 -6.12 1.73 3.52
N LEU A 77 -5.26 1.06 4.30
CA LEU A 77 -4.98 1.39 5.70
C LEU A 77 -4.37 2.79 5.84
N LEU A 78 -3.38 3.14 5.00
CA LEU A 78 -2.74 4.46 5.01
C LEU A 78 -3.78 5.58 4.78
N LEU A 79 -4.67 5.38 3.82
CA LEU A 79 -5.76 6.33 3.53
C LEU A 79 -6.73 6.44 4.71
N GLU A 80 -7.16 5.32 5.30
CA GLU A 80 -8.03 5.30 6.47
C GLU A 80 -7.39 6.02 7.65
N VAL A 81 -6.13 5.72 7.96
CA VAL A 81 -5.38 6.34 9.05
C VAL A 81 -5.20 7.83 8.80
N PHE A 82 -4.89 8.25 7.56
CA PHE A 82 -4.80 9.65 7.20
C PHE A 82 -6.11 10.41 7.42
N LEU A 83 -7.23 9.83 7.00
CA LEU A 83 -8.56 10.44 7.18
C LEU A 83 -8.99 10.48 8.64
N ALA A 84 -8.58 9.51 9.46
CA ALA A 84 -8.89 9.44 10.89
C ALA A 84 -8.06 10.41 11.75
N GLN A 85 -7.00 11.02 11.22
CA GLN A 85 -6.17 11.96 11.98
C GLN A 85 -6.97 13.19 12.45
N PRO A 86 -6.63 13.79 13.61
CA PRO A 86 -7.28 14.97 14.13
C PRO A 86 -7.44 16.09 13.06
N PRO A 87 -8.60 16.77 13.01
CA PRO A 87 -8.89 17.75 11.94
C PRO A 87 -8.05 19.02 12.03
N ASP A 88 -7.42 19.30 13.16
CA ASP A 88 -6.52 20.43 13.39
C ASP A 88 -5.11 20.21 12.84
N LEU A 89 -4.74 18.96 12.51
CA LEU A 89 -3.47 18.69 11.84
C LEU A 89 -3.52 19.17 10.38
N THR A 90 -2.42 19.79 9.95
CA THR A 90 -2.24 20.09 8.52
C THR A 90 -2.21 18.78 7.69
N PRO A 91 -2.49 18.82 6.38
CA PRO A 91 -2.38 17.62 5.53
C PRO A 91 -1.03 16.91 5.64
N LEU A 92 0.06 17.67 5.79
CA LEU A 92 1.41 17.09 5.91
C LEU A 92 1.62 16.41 7.26
N GLN A 93 1.20 17.03 8.35
CA GLN A 93 1.25 16.43 9.69
C GLN A 93 0.40 15.16 9.77
N ALA A 94 -0.79 15.17 9.15
CA ALA A 94 -1.64 14.00 9.07
C ALA A 94 -1.00 12.87 8.22
N ALA A 95 -0.32 13.21 7.12
CA ALA A 95 0.41 12.23 6.30
C ALA A 95 1.58 11.60 7.09
N ARG A 96 2.36 12.40 7.83
CA ARG A 96 3.44 11.91 8.69
C ARG A 96 2.91 11.00 9.80
N ALA A 97 1.83 11.40 10.48
CA ALA A 97 1.21 10.58 11.52
C ALA A 97 0.67 9.24 10.97
N ALA A 98 0.10 9.25 9.76
CA ALA A 98 -0.33 8.03 9.09
C ALA A 98 0.86 7.13 8.73
N LEU A 99 1.97 7.68 8.25
CA LEU A 99 3.20 6.93 7.97
C LEU A 99 3.75 6.25 9.22
N HIS A 100 3.81 6.95 10.35
CA HIS A 100 4.23 6.34 11.63
C HIS A 100 3.33 5.18 12.05
N SER A 101 2.01 5.33 11.89
CA SER A 101 1.05 4.24 12.20
C SER A 101 1.27 3.01 11.31
N ILE A 102 1.61 3.19 10.04
CA ILE A 102 1.96 2.08 9.15
C ILE A 102 3.27 1.42 9.59
N GLY A 103 4.26 2.21 10.03
CA GLY A 103 5.50 1.70 10.62
C GLY A 103 5.26 0.81 11.83
N ASP A 104 4.35 1.22 12.72
CA ASP A 104 3.96 0.44 13.91
C ASP A 104 3.30 -0.89 13.51
N VAL A 105 2.41 -0.88 12.52
CA VAL A 105 1.76 -2.09 11.97
C VAL A 105 2.80 -3.02 11.36
N ALA A 106 3.70 -2.49 10.54
CA ALA A 106 4.77 -3.29 9.93
C ALA A 106 5.73 -3.87 10.97
N GLY A 107 6.04 -3.10 12.02
CA GLY A 107 6.87 -3.56 13.15
C GLY A 107 6.24 -4.70 13.96
N ALA A 108 4.91 -4.80 13.96
CA ALA A 108 4.16 -5.85 14.65
C ALA A 108 4.00 -7.16 13.85
N LEU A 109 4.42 -7.19 12.58
CA LEU A 109 4.36 -8.39 11.75
C LEU A 109 5.18 -9.54 12.34
N SER A 110 4.69 -10.77 12.20
CA SER A 110 5.45 -11.98 12.49
C SER A 110 6.66 -12.11 11.55
N PRO A 111 7.67 -12.93 11.90
CA PRO A 111 8.80 -13.18 11.00
C PRO A 111 8.38 -13.71 9.63
N GLU A 112 7.36 -14.56 9.57
CA GLU A 112 6.81 -15.11 8.34
C GLU A 112 6.14 -14.02 7.48
N GLU A 113 5.35 -13.15 8.09
CA GLU A 113 4.69 -12.04 7.39
C GLU A 113 5.71 -11.03 6.87
N ARG A 114 6.74 -10.70 7.65
CA ARG A 114 7.85 -9.85 7.19
C ARG A 114 8.58 -10.45 5.99
N GLU A 115 8.85 -11.75 6.01
CA GLU A 115 9.47 -12.42 4.88
C GLU A 115 8.60 -12.36 3.62
N LEU A 116 7.28 -12.54 3.74
CA LEU A 116 6.35 -12.40 2.61
C LEU A 116 6.35 -10.97 2.07
N GLU A 117 6.35 -9.96 2.95
CA GLU A 117 6.44 -8.56 2.56
C GLU A 117 7.77 -8.25 1.84
N ARG A 118 8.89 -8.78 2.35
CA ARG A 118 10.20 -8.62 1.72
C ARG A 118 10.20 -9.21 0.31
N VAL A 119 9.66 -10.42 0.12
CA VAL A 119 9.53 -11.06 -1.20
C VAL A 119 8.64 -10.21 -2.11
N ARG A 120 7.52 -9.70 -1.61
CA ARG A 120 6.59 -8.86 -2.37
C ARG A 120 7.27 -7.59 -2.85
N MET A 121 7.96 -6.87 -1.97
CA MET A 121 8.69 -5.66 -2.32
C MET A 121 9.83 -5.94 -3.30
N ALA A 122 10.60 -7.01 -3.07
CA ALA A 122 11.66 -7.42 -3.98
C ALA A 122 11.12 -7.66 -5.40
N LEU A 123 10.00 -8.35 -5.55
CA LEU A 123 9.35 -8.59 -6.85
C LEU A 123 8.81 -7.30 -7.47
N THR A 124 8.25 -6.39 -6.66
CA THR A 124 7.72 -5.11 -7.15
C THR A 124 8.81 -4.28 -7.83
N PHE A 125 10.03 -4.30 -7.30
CA PHE A 125 11.11 -3.47 -7.83
C PHE A 125 12.05 -4.22 -8.79
N SER A 126 12.21 -5.55 -8.69
CA SER A 126 13.08 -6.32 -9.57
C SER A 126 12.42 -6.76 -10.88
N VAL A 127 11.10 -6.99 -10.89
CA VAL A 127 10.36 -7.46 -12.08
C VAL A 127 9.83 -6.26 -12.86
N PRO A 128 10.29 -6.01 -14.11
CA PRO A 128 9.93 -4.81 -14.88
C PRO A 128 8.44 -4.64 -15.10
N GLU A 129 7.70 -5.73 -15.35
CA GLU A 129 6.25 -5.74 -15.59
C GLU A 129 5.48 -5.35 -14.32
N VAL A 130 5.90 -5.86 -13.17
CA VAL A 130 5.31 -5.54 -11.86
C VAL A 130 5.58 -4.09 -11.52
N ARG A 131 6.82 -3.62 -11.70
CA ARG A 131 7.21 -2.23 -11.45
C ARG A 131 6.44 -1.25 -12.36
N ALA A 132 6.27 -1.55 -13.63
CA ALA A 132 5.49 -0.74 -14.55
C ALA A 132 4.01 -0.67 -14.12
N ARG A 133 3.45 -1.77 -13.65
CA ARG A 133 2.10 -1.83 -13.12
C ARG A 133 1.97 -1.00 -11.85
N TRP A 134 2.92 -1.11 -10.92
CA TRP A 134 2.96 -0.33 -9.68
C TRP A 134 2.96 1.19 -9.95
N ILE A 135 3.77 1.67 -10.90
CA ILE A 135 3.78 3.08 -11.30
C ILE A 135 2.38 3.52 -11.81
N ASN A 136 1.71 2.68 -12.57
CA ASN A 136 0.35 2.97 -13.02
C ASN A 136 -0.67 3.04 -11.86
N GLU A 137 -0.51 2.20 -10.83
CA GLU A 137 -1.34 2.28 -9.62
C GLU A 137 -1.08 3.58 -8.84
N LEU A 138 0.17 4.04 -8.71
CA LEU A 138 0.47 5.34 -8.11
C LEU A 138 -0.24 6.50 -8.83
N VAL A 139 -0.31 6.46 -10.18
CA VAL A 139 -1.04 7.47 -10.95
C VAL A 139 -2.54 7.44 -10.64
N ARG A 140 -3.11 6.26 -10.39
CA ARG A 140 -4.51 6.13 -9.97
C ARG A 140 -4.72 6.59 -8.54
N ALA A 141 -3.82 6.22 -7.62
CA ALA A 141 -3.84 6.62 -6.22
C ALA A 141 -3.81 8.15 -6.07
N PHE A 142 -3.15 8.86 -7.01
CA PHE A 142 -3.10 10.32 -7.01
C PHE A 142 -4.48 10.98 -6.86
N ARG A 143 -5.50 10.48 -7.56
CA ARG A 143 -6.86 11.04 -7.50
C ARG A 143 -7.48 10.83 -6.11
N THR A 144 -7.39 9.62 -5.59
CA THR A 144 -7.93 9.27 -4.27
C THR A 144 -7.25 10.08 -3.16
N LEU A 145 -5.92 10.20 -3.23
CA LEU A 145 -5.16 11.04 -2.30
C LEU A 145 -5.53 12.53 -2.43
N ALA A 146 -5.73 13.01 -3.66
CA ALA A 146 -6.14 14.40 -3.87
C ALA A 146 -7.53 14.69 -3.27
N GLU A 147 -8.48 13.76 -3.37
CA GLU A 147 -9.80 13.86 -2.74
C GLU A 147 -9.68 13.87 -1.20
N ALA A 148 -8.86 13.02 -0.62
CA ALA A 148 -8.62 12.95 0.83
C ALA A 148 -7.97 14.24 1.37
N VAL A 149 -6.93 14.73 0.69
CA VAL A 149 -6.23 15.97 1.04
C VAL A 149 -7.16 17.18 0.87
N ALA A 150 -7.96 17.22 -0.20
CA ALA A 150 -8.92 18.26 -0.47
C ALA A 150 -9.98 18.38 0.64
N ALA A 151 -10.52 17.23 1.06
CA ALA A 151 -11.49 17.16 2.16
C ALA A 151 -10.91 17.74 3.46
N ARG A 152 -9.66 17.38 3.81
CA ARG A 152 -8.97 17.90 5.00
C ARG A 152 -8.63 19.40 4.87
N ALA A 153 -8.19 19.84 3.70
CA ALA A 153 -7.79 21.21 3.46
C ALA A 153 -8.96 22.17 3.23
N GLY A 154 -10.20 21.68 3.11
CA GLY A 154 -11.38 22.48 2.76
C GLY A 154 -11.27 23.12 1.37
N ARG A 155 -10.70 22.38 0.39
CA ARG A 155 -10.45 22.85 -0.98
C ARG A 155 -11.02 21.89 -2.01
N PRO A 156 -11.24 22.33 -3.25
CA PRO A 156 -11.54 21.43 -4.36
C PRO A 156 -10.35 20.49 -4.66
N ALA A 157 -10.64 19.25 -5.08
CA ALA A 157 -9.60 18.27 -5.39
C ALA A 157 -8.76 18.65 -6.64
N ASP A 158 -9.28 19.48 -7.51
CA ASP A 158 -8.59 20.02 -8.69
C ASP A 158 -7.80 21.32 -8.40
N ASP A 159 -7.85 21.85 -7.16
CA ASP A 159 -7.01 22.98 -6.73
C ASP A 159 -5.53 22.61 -6.95
N VAL A 160 -4.80 23.50 -7.63
CA VAL A 160 -3.38 23.31 -7.95
C VAL A 160 -2.52 23.02 -6.70
N ARG A 161 -2.86 23.63 -5.55
CA ARG A 161 -2.14 23.42 -4.28
C ARG A 161 -2.33 22.00 -3.75
N VAL A 162 -3.56 21.47 -3.83
CA VAL A 162 -3.87 20.07 -3.46
C VAL A 162 -3.09 19.12 -4.35
N ARG A 163 -3.15 19.32 -5.65
CA ARG A 163 -2.45 18.48 -6.64
C ARG A 163 -0.94 18.56 -6.49
N THR A 164 -0.40 19.75 -6.26
CA THR A 164 1.05 19.93 -6.01
C THR A 164 1.48 19.23 -4.73
N PHE A 165 0.70 19.37 -3.66
CA PHE A 165 0.97 18.68 -2.38
C PHE A 165 1.00 17.15 -2.57
N VAL A 166 -0.01 16.57 -3.19
CA VAL A 166 -0.05 15.12 -3.45
C VAL A 166 1.11 14.68 -4.32
N GLY A 167 1.44 15.45 -5.37
CA GLY A 167 2.59 15.17 -6.23
C GLY A 167 3.92 15.21 -5.45
N ALA A 168 4.08 16.16 -4.52
CA ALA A 168 5.27 16.24 -3.67
C ALA A 168 5.38 15.04 -2.73
N VAL A 169 4.29 14.63 -2.09
CA VAL A 169 4.27 13.44 -1.21
C VAL A 169 4.60 12.17 -1.99
N ILE A 170 3.99 11.97 -3.17
CA ILE A 170 4.32 10.83 -4.05
C ILE A 170 5.79 10.91 -4.50
N GLY A 171 6.29 12.10 -4.81
CA GLY A 171 7.71 12.30 -5.16
C GLY A 171 8.66 11.89 -4.03
N VAL A 172 8.35 12.23 -2.79
CA VAL A 172 9.11 11.77 -1.61
C VAL A 172 9.11 10.26 -1.52
N MET A 173 7.95 9.62 -1.68
CA MET A 173 7.85 8.15 -1.67
C MET A 173 8.69 7.50 -2.76
N LEU A 174 8.66 8.04 -3.98
CA LEU A 174 9.45 7.52 -5.10
C LEU A 174 10.95 7.63 -4.84
N VAL A 175 11.42 8.77 -4.32
CA VAL A 175 12.83 8.97 -3.98
C VAL A 175 13.28 8.05 -2.86
N ALA A 176 12.48 7.91 -1.80
CA ALA A 176 12.79 7.03 -0.69
C ALA A 176 12.82 5.54 -1.07
N MET A 177 12.04 5.14 -2.07
CA MET A 177 12.00 3.75 -2.55
C MET A 177 13.01 3.46 -3.68
N GLU A 178 13.70 4.48 -4.19
CA GLU A 178 14.70 4.30 -5.25
C GLU A 178 15.78 3.27 -4.91
N PRO A 179 16.33 3.20 -3.68
CA PRO A 179 17.31 2.18 -3.31
C PRO A 179 16.81 0.74 -3.42
N LEU A 180 15.48 0.48 -3.36
CA LEU A 180 14.90 -0.85 -3.58
C LEU A 180 15.02 -1.31 -5.05
N VAL A 181 15.25 -0.41 -5.99
CA VAL A 181 15.52 -0.77 -7.39
C VAL A 181 16.91 -1.38 -7.53
N GLU A 182 17.89 -0.90 -6.75
CA GLU A 182 19.26 -1.39 -6.75
C GLU A 182 19.43 -2.63 -5.86
N ASP A 183 18.82 -2.63 -4.69
CA ASP A 183 18.83 -3.74 -3.74
C ASP A 183 17.40 -4.10 -3.26
N PRO A 184 16.67 -4.91 -4.04
CA PRO A 184 15.30 -5.32 -3.70
C PRO A 184 15.20 -6.19 -2.44
N ALA A 185 16.32 -6.67 -1.88
CA ALA A 185 16.33 -7.49 -0.68
C ALA A 185 16.23 -6.68 0.62
N ARG A 186 16.36 -5.35 0.55
CA ARG A 186 16.24 -4.47 1.71
C ARG A 186 14.80 -4.44 2.24
N GLU A 187 14.66 -4.28 3.55
CA GLU A 187 13.34 -4.09 4.16
C GLU A 187 12.84 -2.67 3.90
N TRP A 188 11.63 -2.54 3.35
CA TRP A 188 11.05 -1.23 3.04
C TRP A 188 10.83 -0.37 4.31
N THR A 189 10.68 -0.99 5.47
CA THR A 189 10.56 -0.30 6.76
C THR A 189 11.83 0.45 7.15
N GLU A 190 12.99 0.10 6.59
CA GLU A 190 14.25 0.82 6.80
C GLU A 190 14.21 2.23 6.22
N PHE A 191 13.32 2.48 5.25
CA PHE A 191 13.17 3.79 4.60
C PHE A 191 12.14 4.70 5.28
N LEU A 192 11.38 4.21 6.27
CA LEU A 192 10.40 5.02 6.97
C LEU A 192 11.00 6.28 7.62
N PRO A 193 12.18 6.22 8.28
CA PRO A 193 12.85 7.41 8.79
C PRO A 193 13.22 8.40 7.68
N ASP A 194 13.71 7.91 6.54
CA ASP A 194 14.11 8.74 5.40
C ASP A 194 12.88 9.43 4.77
N ILE A 195 11.75 8.72 4.69
CA ILE A 195 10.46 9.28 4.23
C ILE A 195 10.00 10.38 5.19
N ASP A 196 10.06 10.14 6.51
CA ASP A 196 9.64 11.13 7.51
C ASP A 196 10.53 12.37 7.47
N GLU A 197 11.84 12.19 7.35
CA GLU A 197 12.80 13.29 7.19
C GLU A 197 12.51 14.10 5.91
N ALA A 198 12.30 13.43 4.78
CA ALA A 198 12.00 14.09 3.50
C ALA A 198 10.65 14.83 3.53
N LEU A 199 9.62 14.29 4.21
CA LEU A 199 8.39 15.02 4.47
C LEU A 199 8.63 16.24 5.38
N GLY A 200 9.57 16.14 6.34
CA GLY A 200 10.01 17.28 7.14
C GLY A 200 10.66 18.39 6.33
N TYR A 201 11.44 18.07 5.29
CA TYR A 201 11.98 19.07 4.35
C TYR A 201 10.88 19.76 3.54
N LEU A 202 9.82 19.03 3.14
CA LEU A 202 8.65 19.68 2.52
C LEU A 202 7.97 20.67 3.46
N GLU A 203 7.88 20.36 4.77
CA GLU A 203 7.31 21.26 5.77
C GLU A 203 8.13 22.55 5.95
N GLN A 204 9.44 22.46 5.80
CA GLN A 204 10.36 23.58 5.89
C GLN A 204 10.50 24.40 4.59
N GLY A 205 9.81 23.99 3.50
CA GLY A 205 9.87 24.66 2.20
C GLY A 205 11.07 24.27 1.35
N LEU A 206 11.60 23.04 1.52
CA LEU A 206 12.76 22.51 0.78
C LEU A 206 14.00 23.40 0.90
N PRO A 207 14.60 23.53 2.07
CA PRO A 207 15.83 24.32 2.24
C PRO A 207 16.99 23.60 1.52
N LEU A 208 17.42 24.14 0.40
CA LEU A 208 18.56 23.69 -0.40
C LEU A 208 19.71 24.66 -0.24
#